data_2461c59816b1f1a9a404b1e82acca87c
#
_entry.id   2461c59816b1f1a9a404b1e82acca87c
#
_cell.length_a   1.000
_cell.length_b   1.000
_cell.length_c   1.000
_cell.angle_alpha   90.00
_cell.angle_beta   90.00
_cell.angle_gamma   90.00
#
_symmetry.space_group_name_H-M   'P 1'
#
loop_
_entity.id
_entity.type
_entity.pdbx_description
1 polymer ?
#
loop_
_entity_poly.entity_id
_entity_poly.type
_entity_poly.pdbx_seq_one_letter_code
_entity_poly.pdbx_strand_id
1 'polypeptide(L)'
;MPFRDIYGQEHAIGLLNQAVHRDRMPHAWLFTGQANIGKYKTAVALAQKLNCRKGEKDACGECDYCLQIVEQNFLDYQVLIPDGKFIKIDQIRKALNWLHLHPDQAKKRVMILDGAQHLGREAANAFLKSLE
;
A
#
# COMPACT_ATOMS: atom_id res chain seq x y z
N MET A 1 -11.12 -1.57 -5.87
CA MET A 1 -11.93 -2.10 -4.76
C MET A 1 -11.86 -1.19 -3.55
N PRO A 2 -12.83 -0.28 -3.38
CA PRO A 2 -12.87 0.59 -2.20
C PRO A 2 -13.12 -0.20 -0.91
N PHE A 3 -12.98 0.47 0.23
CA PHE A 3 -13.19 -0.19 1.54
C PHE A 3 -14.59 -0.83 1.67
N ARG A 4 -15.61 -0.23 1.06
CA ARG A 4 -16.97 -0.78 1.11
C ARG A 4 -17.10 -2.16 0.49
N ASP A 5 -16.16 -2.55 -0.36
CA ASP A 5 -16.17 -3.86 -1.02
C ASP A 5 -15.43 -4.94 -0.20
N ILE A 6 -14.92 -4.59 0.98
CA ILE A 6 -14.18 -5.50 1.84
C ILE A 6 -15.07 -5.89 3.02
N TYR A 7 -15.23 -7.19 3.22
CA TYR A 7 -16.10 -7.72 4.28
C TYR A 7 -15.27 -8.32 5.41
N GLY A 8 -15.74 -8.15 6.64
CA GLY A 8 -15.16 -8.78 7.81
C GLY A 8 -13.93 -8.08 8.37
N GLN A 9 -13.63 -6.85 7.94
CA GLN A 9 -12.46 -6.11 8.40
C GLN A 9 -12.84 -4.71 8.92
N GLU A 10 -14.00 -4.57 9.50
CA GLU A 10 -14.55 -3.28 9.92
C GLU A 10 -13.64 -2.57 10.93
N HIS A 11 -13.05 -3.31 11.87
CA HIS A 11 -12.16 -2.73 12.87
C HIS A 11 -10.89 -2.13 12.23
N ALA A 12 -10.23 -2.90 11.38
CA ALA A 12 -9.01 -2.47 10.70
C ALA A 12 -9.30 -1.28 9.79
N ILE A 13 -10.37 -1.34 9.01
CA ILE A 13 -10.78 -0.26 8.11
C ILE A 13 -11.11 1.00 8.91
N GLY A 14 -11.76 0.86 10.07
CA GLY A 14 -12.03 1.97 10.96
C GLY A 14 -10.77 2.68 11.43
N LEU A 15 -9.73 1.93 11.79
CA LEU A 15 -8.45 2.50 12.18
C LEU A 15 -7.76 3.24 11.03
N LEU A 16 -7.80 2.67 9.84
CA LEU A 16 -7.23 3.30 8.64
C LEU A 16 -7.96 4.60 8.31
N ASN A 17 -9.28 4.59 8.33
CA ASN A 17 -10.09 5.77 8.07
C ASN A 17 -9.82 6.88 9.08
N GLN A 18 -9.69 6.55 10.36
CA GLN A 18 -9.35 7.54 11.37
C GLN A 18 -8.00 8.18 11.10
N ALA A 19 -6.99 7.39 10.75
CA ALA A 19 -5.66 7.91 10.45
C ALA A 19 -5.69 8.86 9.24
N VAL A 20 -6.44 8.51 8.19
CA VAL A 20 -6.58 9.34 6.99
C VAL A 20 -7.30 10.65 7.32
N HIS A 21 -8.42 10.58 8.04
CA HIS A 21 -9.22 11.77 8.36
C HIS A 21 -8.52 12.75 9.29
N ARG A 22 -7.70 12.23 10.21
CA ARG A 22 -6.97 13.08 11.16
C ARG A 22 -5.63 13.59 10.62
N ASP A 23 -5.32 13.27 9.37
CA ASP A 23 -4.03 13.57 8.75
C ASP A 23 -2.85 13.10 9.60
N ARG A 24 -3.02 11.95 10.27
CA ARG A 24 -2.01 11.30 11.11
C ARG A 24 -1.65 9.94 10.55
N MET A 25 -1.44 9.89 9.25
CA MET A 25 -1.10 8.66 8.56
C MET A 25 0.34 8.28 8.89
N PRO A 26 0.59 7.12 9.53
CA PRO A 26 1.95 6.62 9.64
C PRO A 26 2.52 6.40 8.25
N HIS A 27 3.84 6.53 8.12
CA HIS A 27 4.49 6.27 6.83
C HIS A 27 4.59 4.77 6.51
N ALA A 28 4.28 3.89 7.44
CA ALA A 28 4.26 2.45 7.21
C ALA A 28 3.16 1.76 8.03
N TRP A 29 2.53 0.77 7.42
CA TRP A 29 1.52 -0.08 8.05
C TRP A 29 1.91 -1.55 7.90
N LEU A 30 1.72 -2.31 8.94
CA LEU A 30 1.90 -3.77 8.90
C LEU A 30 0.55 -4.45 9.06
N PHE A 31 0.12 -5.17 8.02
CA PHE A 31 -1.11 -5.95 8.04
C PHE A 31 -0.77 -7.41 8.35
N THR A 32 -1.28 -7.91 9.47
CA THR A 32 -1.03 -9.28 9.92
C THR A 32 -2.32 -10.09 9.94
N GLY A 33 -2.20 -11.40 9.80
CA GLY A 33 -3.33 -12.30 9.86
C GLY A 33 -3.15 -13.50 8.94
N GLN A 34 -4.14 -14.38 8.97
CA GLN A 34 -4.16 -15.58 8.14
C GLN A 34 -4.22 -15.22 6.65
N ALA A 35 -3.88 -16.20 5.82
CA ALA A 35 -4.02 -16.04 4.37
C ALA A 35 -5.49 -15.85 3.98
N ASN A 36 -5.72 -15.10 2.92
CA ASN A 36 -7.05 -14.93 2.29
C ASN A 36 -8.10 -14.25 3.16
N ILE A 37 -7.69 -13.40 4.11
CA ILE A 37 -8.63 -12.61 4.91
C ILE A 37 -8.82 -11.18 4.40
N GLY A 38 -8.21 -10.83 3.26
CA GLY A 38 -8.38 -9.53 2.64
C GLY A 38 -7.29 -8.51 2.94
N LYS A 39 -6.11 -8.93 3.42
CA LYS A 39 -4.99 -8.01 3.70
C LYS A 39 -4.58 -7.22 2.46
N TYR A 40 -4.32 -7.90 1.35
CA TYR A 40 -3.92 -7.26 0.10
C TYR A 40 -5.02 -6.33 -0.42
N LYS A 41 -6.25 -6.80 -0.43
CA LYS A 41 -7.40 -5.99 -0.88
C LYS A 41 -7.56 -4.72 -0.04
N THR A 42 -7.35 -4.83 1.26
CA THR A 42 -7.42 -3.67 2.15
C THR A 42 -6.30 -2.68 1.86
N ALA A 43 -5.09 -3.16 1.57
CA ALA A 43 -3.97 -2.29 1.20
C ALA A 43 -4.24 -1.57 -0.13
N VAL A 44 -4.79 -2.26 -1.13
CA VAL A 44 -5.18 -1.65 -2.40
C VAL A 44 -6.26 -0.59 -2.17
N ALA A 45 -7.27 -0.90 -1.36
CA ALA A 45 -8.34 0.05 -1.03
C ALA A 45 -7.79 1.30 -0.33
N LEU A 46 -6.80 1.14 0.55
CA LEU A 46 -6.14 2.27 1.19
C LEU A 46 -5.40 3.14 0.17
N ALA A 47 -4.66 2.52 -0.75
CA ALA A 47 -3.98 3.24 -1.82
C ALA A 47 -4.97 4.06 -2.66
N GLN A 48 -6.11 3.48 -2.99
CA GLN A 48 -7.18 4.17 -3.70
C GLN A 48 -7.73 5.33 -2.86
N LYS A 49 -7.98 5.10 -1.57
CA LYS A 49 -8.50 6.14 -0.67
C LYS A 49 -7.56 7.34 -0.59
N LEU A 50 -6.26 7.09 -0.49
CA LEU A 50 -5.26 8.15 -0.37
C LEU A 50 -5.14 8.99 -1.66
N ASN A 51 -5.47 8.43 -2.82
CA ASN A 51 -5.23 9.07 -4.11
C ASN A 51 -6.49 9.34 -4.92
N CYS A 52 -7.65 8.93 -4.46
CA CYS A 52 -8.91 9.11 -5.20
C CYS A 52 -9.19 10.58 -5.44
N ARG A 53 -9.65 10.89 -6.66
CA ARG A 53 -9.92 12.27 -7.08
C ARG A 53 -11.32 12.76 -6.70
N LYS A 54 -12.26 11.83 -6.41
CA LYS A 54 -13.67 12.16 -6.23
C LYS A 54 -14.24 11.79 -4.88
N GLY A 55 -13.74 10.72 -4.25
CA GLY A 55 -14.33 10.20 -3.02
C GLY A 55 -13.93 11.00 -1.78
N GLU A 56 -14.89 11.31 -0.91
CA GLU A 56 -14.64 12.02 0.36
C GLU A 56 -14.46 11.05 1.52
N LYS A 57 -15.39 10.09 1.68
CA LYS A 57 -15.37 9.13 2.79
C LYS A 57 -14.66 7.83 2.44
N ASP A 58 -14.72 7.44 1.18
CA ASP A 58 -14.11 6.24 0.65
C ASP A 58 -13.68 6.52 -0.79
N ALA A 59 -12.80 5.69 -1.34
CA ALA A 59 -12.45 5.79 -2.75
C ALA A 59 -13.69 5.54 -3.60
N CYS A 60 -13.82 6.26 -4.72
CA CYS A 60 -14.98 6.07 -5.60
C CYS A 60 -14.92 4.74 -6.36
N GLY A 61 -13.73 4.21 -6.63
CA GLY A 61 -13.53 2.99 -7.40
C GLY A 61 -13.71 3.15 -8.90
N GLU A 62 -14.04 4.33 -9.37
CA GLU A 62 -14.41 4.58 -10.76
C GLU A 62 -13.52 5.60 -11.49
N CYS A 63 -12.87 6.51 -10.76
CA CYS A 63 -12.01 7.50 -11.40
C CYS A 63 -10.76 6.84 -11.99
N ASP A 64 -10.11 7.53 -12.90
CA ASP A 64 -8.91 7.03 -13.56
C ASP A 64 -7.83 6.60 -12.57
N TYR A 65 -7.63 7.32 -11.47
CA TYR A 65 -6.64 6.93 -10.45
C TYR A 65 -7.02 5.61 -9.76
N CYS A 66 -8.29 5.46 -9.36
CA CYS A 66 -8.75 4.21 -8.75
C CYS A 66 -8.59 3.02 -9.69
N LEU A 67 -8.92 3.18 -10.96
CA LEU A 67 -8.80 2.12 -11.97
C LEU A 67 -7.34 1.78 -12.24
N GLN A 68 -6.47 2.77 -12.39
CA GLN A 68 -5.05 2.55 -12.63
C GLN A 68 -4.37 1.84 -11.47
N ILE A 69 -4.78 2.12 -10.24
CA ILE A 69 -4.25 1.43 -9.07
C ILE A 69 -4.62 -0.05 -9.10
N VAL A 70 -5.87 -0.38 -9.41
CA VAL A 70 -6.30 -1.78 -9.52
C VAL A 70 -5.54 -2.51 -10.63
N GLU A 71 -5.31 -1.85 -11.75
CA GLU A 71 -4.61 -2.41 -12.89
C GLU A 71 -3.08 -2.39 -12.72
N GLN A 72 -2.57 -1.83 -11.63
CA GLN A 72 -1.14 -1.71 -11.32
C GLN A 72 -0.35 -0.90 -12.37
N ASN A 73 -1.00 0.07 -13.00
CA ASN A 73 -0.34 0.96 -13.94
C ASN A 73 -0.33 2.42 -13.52
N PHE A 74 -0.61 2.69 -12.24
CA PHE A 74 -0.50 4.03 -11.67
C PHE A 74 0.97 4.34 -11.35
N LEU A 75 1.46 5.50 -11.81
CA LEU A 75 2.88 5.85 -11.70
C LEU A 75 3.38 5.95 -10.24
N ASP A 76 2.52 6.35 -9.33
CA ASP A 76 2.87 6.55 -7.92
C ASP A 76 2.46 5.37 -7.02
N TYR A 77 2.30 4.19 -7.61
CA TYR A 77 1.87 2.99 -6.92
C TYR A 77 2.67 1.79 -7.40
N GLN A 78 3.20 1.02 -6.47
CA GLN A 78 3.92 -0.22 -6.76
C GLN A 78 3.52 -1.32 -5.79
N VAL A 79 3.46 -2.54 -6.31
CA VAL A 79 3.34 -3.76 -5.50
C VAL A 79 4.63 -4.54 -5.66
N LEU A 80 5.27 -4.86 -4.54
CA LEU A 80 6.49 -5.62 -4.49
C LEU A 80 6.18 -7.03 -3.99
N ILE A 81 6.53 -8.03 -4.79
CA ILE A 81 6.33 -9.44 -4.47
C ILE A 81 7.66 -10.18 -4.49
N PRO A 82 7.77 -11.36 -3.82
CA PRO A 82 9.00 -12.14 -3.87
C PRO A 82 9.35 -12.56 -5.30
N ASP A 83 10.65 -12.51 -5.60
CA ASP A 83 11.22 -13.11 -6.80
C ASP A 83 11.82 -14.46 -6.39
N GLY A 84 11.06 -15.55 -6.59
CA GLY A 84 11.38 -16.84 -6.04
C GLY A 84 10.93 -16.97 -4.59
N LYS A 85 11.82 -17.42 -3.70
CA LYS A 85 11.49 -17.63 -2.28
C LYS A 85 11.53 -16.35 -1.44
N PHE A 86 12.34 -15.37 -1.85
CA PHE A 86 12.62 -14.20 -1.04
C PHE A 86 12.44 -12.92 -1.85
N ILE A 87 12.13 -11.84 -1.14
CA ILE A 87 12.24 -10.49 -1.66
C ILE A 87 13.71 -10.09 -1.48
N LYS A 88 14.40 -9.86 -2.60
CA LYS A 88 15.84 -9.63 -2.62
C LYS A 88 16.19 -8.18 -2.30
N ILE A 89 17.43 -7.98 -1.83
CA ILE A 89 17.94 -6.65 -1.49
C ILE A 89 17.86 -5.67 -2.67
N ASP A 90 18.13 -6.13 -3.90
CA ASP A 90 18.07 -5.26 -5.07
C ASP A 90 16.65 -4.76 -5.35
N GLN A 91 15.64 -5.60 -5.15
CA GLN A 91 14.24 -5.20 -5.28
C GLN A 91 13.90 -4.10 -4.26
N ILE A 92 14.35 -4.27 -3.02
CA ILE A 92 14.10 -3.30 -1.94
C ILE A 92 14.82 -1.98 -2.22
N ARG A 93 16.07 -2.02 -2.66
CA ARG A 93 16.83 -0.80 -2.97
C ARG A 93 16.16 0.03 -4.07
N LYS A 94 15.75 -0.63 -5.16
CA LYS A 94 15.03 0.05 -6.25
C LYS A 94 13.71 0.65 -5.75
N ALA A 95 12.96 -0.11 -4.97
CA ALA A 95 11.68 0.32 -4.44
C ALA A 95 11.85 1.51 -3.49
N LEU A 96 12.84 1.48 -2.61
CA LEU A 96 13.11 2.57 -1.68
C LEU A 96 13.56 3.84 -2.40
N ASN A 97 14.41 3.72 -3.41
CA ASN A 97 14.82 4.87 -4.21
C ASN A 97 13.60 5.52 -4.88
N TRP A 98 12.74 4.71 -5.46
CA TRP A 98 11.49 5.19 -6.06
C TRP A 98 10.59 5.86 -5.00
N LEU A 99 10.47 5.27 -3.83
CA LEU A 99 9.57 5.75 -2.78
C LEU A 99 10.00 7.13 -2.23
N HIS A 100 11.29 7.43 -2.25
CA HIS A 100 11.80 8.71 -1.76
C HIS A 100 11.68 9.86 -2.78
N LEU A 101 11.30 9.58 -4.02
CA LEU A 101 11.04 10.60 -5.01
C LEU A 101 9.68 11.26 -4.74
N HIS A 102 9.53 12.50 -5.21
CA HIS A 102 8.24 13.18 -5.12
C HIS A 102 7.20 12.47 -6.00
N PRO A 103 5.92 12.44 -5.59
CA PRO A 103 4.87 11.88 -6.45
C PRO A 103 4.78 12.62 -7.78
N ASP A 104 4.56 11.87 -8.86
CA ASP A 104 4.41 12.45 -10.20
C ASP A 104 3.01 13.00 -10.46
N GLN A 105 1.98 12.25 -10.08
CA GLN A 105 0.58 12.60 -10.34
C GLN A 105 -0.26 12.59 -9.07
N ALA A 106 0.11 11.79 -8.11
CA ALA A 106 -0.71 11.44 -6.97
C ALA A 106 -0.49 12.39 -5.78
N LYS A 107 -1.42 12.36 -4.86
CA LYS A 107 -1.27 13.01 -3.55
C LYS A 107 -0.23 12.27 -2.70
N LYS A 108 -0.19 10.95 -2.80
CA LYS A 108 0.70 10.09 -2.02
C LYS A 108 1.28 8.98 -2.89
N ARG A 109 2.57 8.75 -2.74
CA ARG A 109 3.22 7.61 -3.35
C ARG A 109 3.06 6.42 -2.40
N VAL A 110 2.59 5.28 -2.93
CA VAL A 110 2.25 4.11 -2.13
C VAL A 110 2.99 2.89 -2.65
N MET A 111 3.59 2.14 -1.75
CA MET A 111 4.18 0.85 -2.05
C MET A 111 3.55 -0.22 -1.17
N ILE A 112 3.08 -1.29 -1.78
CA ILE A 112 2.58 -2.47 -1.07
C ILE A 112 3.65 -3.54 -1.16
N LEU A 113 4.08 -4.04 0.00
CA LEU A 113 4.99 -5.16 0.10
C LEU A 113 4.16 -6.39 0.44
N ASP A 114 3.85 -7.20 -0.58
CA ASP A 114 3.04 -8.39 -0.40
C ASP A 114 3.95 -9.57 -0.07
N GLY A 115 3.76 -10.16 1.10
CA GLY A 115 4.62 -11.23 1.57
C GLY A 115 5.84 -10.73 2.33
N ALA A 116 5.66 -9.81 3.28
CA ALA A 116 6.74 -9.25 4.07
C ALA A 116 7.55 -10.32 4.83
N GLN A 117 6.94 -11.46 5.14
CA GLN A 117 7.63 -12.59 5.77
C GLN A 117 8.70 -13.20 4.88
N HIS A 118 8.68 -12.90 3.60
CA HIS A 118 9.68 -13.39 2.63
C HIS A 118 10.85 -12.43 2.41
N LEU A 119 10.96 -11.36 3.21
CA LEU A 119 12.13 -10.50 3.18
C LEU A 119 13.37 -11.27 3.64
N GLY A 120 14.42 -11.21 2.82
CA GLY A 120 15.72 -11.71 3.24
C GLY A 120 16.29 -10.79 4.33
N ARG A 121 17.31 -11.27 5.07
CA ARG A 121 17.88 -10.54 6.19
C ARG A 121 18.40 -9.16 5.77
N GLU A 122 19.16 -9.09 4.67
CA GLU A 122 19.71 -7.84 4.15
C GLU A 122 18.62 -6.88 3.68
N ALA A 123 17.61 -7.43 3.00
CA ALA A 123 16.46 -6.65 2.52
C ALA A 123 15.67 -6.08 3.69
N ALA A 124 15.42 -6.87 4.73
CA ALA A 124 14.73 -6.42 5.93
C ALA A 124 15.50 -5.29 6.62
N ASN A 125 16.80 -5.43 6.76
CA ASN A 125 17.64 -4.39 7.38
C ASN A 125 17.63 -3.09 6.57
N ALA A 126 17.72 -3.17 5.25
CA ALA A 126 17.64 -1.99 4.38
C ALA A 126 16.29 -1.29 4.51
N PHE A 127 15.21 -2.06 4.58
CA PHE A 127 13.87 -1.53 4.73
C PHE A 127 13.69 -0.83 6.08
N LEU A 128 14.16 -1.44 7.16
CA LEU A 128 14.07 -0.86 8.51
C LEU A 128 14.81 0.48 8.61
N LYS A 129 15.98 0.59 8.00
CA LYS A 129 16.73 1.87 7.97
C LYS A 129 15.93 2.97 7.30
N SER A 130 15.17 2.64 6.26
CA SER A 130 14.35 3.61 5.56
C SER A 130 13.12 4.03 6.36
N LEU A 131 12.62 3.16 7.23
CA LEU A 131 11.47 3.46 8.08
C LEU A 131 11.84 4.32 9.30
N GLU A 132 13.09 4.30 9.69
CA GLU A 132 13.60 5.13 10.78
C GLU A 132 13.86 6.55 10.29
#